data_a6bdeb4b40d7297da3d45a6f056f31be
#
_entry.id   a6bdeb4b40d7297da3d45a6f056f31be
#
_cell.length_a   1.000
_cell.length_b   1.000
_cell.length_c   1.000
_cell.angle_alpha   90.00
_cell.angle_beta   90.00
_cell.angle_gamma   90.00
#
_symmetry.space_group_name_H-M   'P 1'
#
loop_
_entity.id
_entity.type
_entity.pdbx_description
1 polymer ?
#
loop_
_entity_poly.entity_id
_entity_poly.type
_entity_poly.pdbx_seq_one_letter_code
_entity_poly.pdbx_strand_id
1 'polypeptide(L)'
;MQAPFYKVNEKNRESLLQDLRNIIISCGKLGIEFIVFPLVDNGRLVTLKQEKTLKEGLALFDSELHQYRIKIIFESDFPPNRLKDFMLGFSSENYGINYDTGNSAALGFDSEEEIKAYGQRILNVHIKDRLLHGATVPLGHGNADIPKVLKELNAINYNGNYILQTARAVDENHTGVLCQYRDQVIKWME
;
A
#
# COMPACT_ATOMS: atom_id res chain seq x y z
N MET A 1 3.90 -14.18 3.14
CA MET A 1 4.86 -14.37 4.27
C MET A 1 4.08 -14.41 5.58
N GLN A 2 4.27 -15.41 6.42
CA GLN A 2 3.53 -15.51 7.69
C GLN A 2 4.08 -14.59 8.79
N ALA A 3 5.33 -14.17 8.70
CA ALA A 3 5.98 -13.26 9.65
C ALA A 3 6.89 -12.26 8.91
N PRO A 4 7.02 -11.02 9.43
CA PRO A 4 7.96 -10.05 8.87
C PRO A 4 9.40 -10.46 9.14
N PHE A 5 10.23 -10.60 8.10
CA PHE A 5 11.63 -11.04 8.23
C PHE A 5 12.49 -10.10 9.10
N TYR A 6 12.08 -8.85 9.24
CA TYR A 6 12.77 -7.83 10.05
C TYR A 6 12.39 -7.86 11.54
N LYS A 7 11.51 -8.80 11.95
CA LYS A 7 11.05 -8.98 13.35
C LYS A 7 11.48 -10.31 13.97
N VAL A 8 12.15 -11.16 13.22
CA VAL A 8 12.56 -12.49 13.67
C VAL A 8 14.08 -12.56 13.90
N ASN A 9 14.56 -13.67 14.51
CA ASN A 9 15.97 -13.96 14.65
C ASN A 9 16.64 -14.30 13.30
N GLU A 10 17.96 -14.29 13.23
CA GLU A 10 18.74 -14.49 11.99
C GLU A 10 18.39 -15.80 11.27
N LYS A 11 18.28 -16.90 12.00
CA LYS A 11 17.98 -18.21 11.41
C LYS A 11 16.63 -18.23 10.65
N ASN A 12 15.60 -17.63 11.24
CA ASN A 12 14.29 -17.55 10.61
C ASN A 12 14.25 -16.47 9.51
N ARG A 13 15.09 -15.43 9.63
CA ARG A 13 15.21 -14.37 8.63
C ARG A 13 15.65 -14.88 7.28
N GLU A 14 16.66 -15.74 7.21
CA GLU A 14 17.16 -16.31 5.94
C GLU A 14 16.07 -17.05 5.18
N SER A 15 15.30 -17.90 5.87
CA SER A 15 14.18 -18.61 5.25
C SER A 15 13.12 -17.66 4.70
N LEU A 16 12.76 -16.61 5.47
CA LEU A 16 11.75 -15.62 5.04
C LEU A 16 12.25 -14.75 3.88
N LEU A 17 13.54 -14.44 3.81
CA LEU A 17 14.14 -13.75 2.67
C LEU A 17 14.14 -14.66 1.43
N GLN A 18 14.39 -15.97 1.60
CA GLN A 18 14.27 -16.91 0.49
C GLN A 18 12.82 -17.04 -0.01
N ASP A 19 11.84 -17.04 0.89
CA ASP A 19 10.42 -17.01 0.51
C ASP A 19 10.08 -15.75 -0.30
N LEU A 20 10.58 -14.57 0.12
CA LEU A 20 10.38 -13.33 -0.61
C LEU A 20 11.01 -13.40 -2.01
N ARG A 21 12.23 -13.95 -2.13
CA ARG A 21 12.88 -14.19 -3.44
C ARG A 21 12.02 -15.05 -4.34
N ASN A 22 11.47 -16.14 -3.82
CA ASN A 22 10.60 -17.04 -4.58
C ASN A 22 9.32 -16.33 -5.05
N ILE A 23 8.77 -15.44 -4.23
CA ILE A 23 7.62 -14.59 -4.60
C ILE A 23 8.03 -13.65 -5.74
N ILE A 24 9.16 -12.94 -5.65
CA ILE A 24 9.65 -12.02 -6.69
C ILE A 24 9.82 -12.77 -8.02
N ILE A 25 10.50 -13.91 -7.99
CA ILE A 25 10.70 -14.75 -9.20
C ILE A 25 9.35 -15.20 -9.80
N SER A 26 8.41 -15.61 -8.95
CA SER A 26 7.09 -16.07 -9.41
C SER A 26 6.28 -14.93 -10.01
N CYS A 27 6.31 -13.75 -9.38
CA CYS A 27 5.67 -12.53 -9.90
C CYS A 27 6.27 -12.15 -11.27
N GLY A 28 7.61 -12.20 -11.41
CA GLY A 28 8.28 -11.92 -12.68
C GLY A 28 7.87 -12.86 -13.81
N LYS A 29 7.77 -14.17 -13.53
CA LYS A 29 7.31 -15.17 -14.50
C LYS A 29 5.86 -14.97 -14.94
N LEU A 30 5.02 -14.40 -14.07
CA LEU A 30 3.60 -14.17 -14.31
C LEU A 30 3.29 -12.75 -14.84
N GLY A 31 4.31 -11.89 -14.98
CA GLY A 31 4.11 -10.50 -15.39
C GLY A 31 3.41 -9.63 -14.35
N ILE A 32 3.51 -9.98 -13.07
CA ILE A 32 2.97 -9.17 -11.96
C ILE A 32 3.97 -8.06 -11.63
N GLU A 33 3.53 -6.81 -11.79
CA GLU A 33 4.40 -5.63 -11.66
C GLU A 33 4.57 -5.14 -10.21
N PHE A 34 3.56 -5.33 -9.36
CA PHE A 34 3.56 -4.81 -7.99
C PHE A 34 3.41 -5.91 -6.95
N ILE A 35 4.23 -5.80 -5.89
CA ILE A 35 4.09 -6.59 -4.66
C ILE A 35 3.75 -5.61 -3.55
N VAL A 36 2.53 -5.66 -3.03
CA VAL A 36 2.14 -4.87 -1.85
C VAL A 36 2.84 -5.45 -0.62
N PHE A 37 3.63 -4.61 0.05
CA PHE A 37 4.38 -4.98 1.25
C PHE A 37 3.81 -4.23 2.45
N PRO A 38 3.03 -4.90 3.33
CA PRO A 38 2.35 -4.24 4.43
C PRO A 38 3.31 -3.93 5.58
N LEU A 39 3.40 -2.64 5.92
CA LEU A 39 4.05 -2.10 7.12
C LEU A 39 3.01 -1.64 8.15
N VAL A 40 1.85 -2.28 8.14
CA VAL A 40 0.72 -2.07 9.04
C VAL A 40 0.52 -3.31 9.92
N ASP A 41 -0.28 -3.22 10.95
CA ASP A 41 -0.63 -4.30 11.86
C ASP A 41 0.62 -5.07 12.37
N ASN A 42 0.69 -6.38 12.10
CA ASN A 42 1.85 -7.21 12.46
C ASN A 42 3.13 -6.80 11.70
N GLY A 43 3.00 -6.16 10.54
CA GLY A 43 4.10 -5.61 9.74
C GLY A 43 4.61 -4.25 10.21
N ARG A 44 3.93 -3.55 11.14
CA ARG A 44 4.30 -2.22 11.60
C ARG A 44 5.76 -2.14 12.07
N LEU A 45 6.48 -1.12 11.63
CA LEU A 45 7.83 -0.84 12.11
C LEU A 45 7.77 -0.05 13.42
N VAL A 46 8.33 -0.63 14.49
CA VAL A 46 8.28 -0.06 15.85
C VAL A 46 9.63 0.50 16.29
N THR A 47 10.73 -0.01 15.73
CA THR A 47 12.08 0.40 16.11
C THR A 47 12.96 0.71 14.91
N LEU A 48 13.96 1.59 15.10
CA LEU A 48 14.99 1.89 14.08
C LEU A 48 15.78 0.65 13.66
N LYS A 49 15.95 -0.33 14.58
CA LYS A 49 16.59 -1.61 14.26
C LYS A 49 15.77 -2.40 13.23
N GLN A 50 14.44 -2.46 13.41
CA GLN A 50 13.55 -3.13 12.45
C GLN A 50 13.59 -2.43 11.08
N GLU A 51 13.58 -1.10 11.06
CA GLU A 51 13.67 -0.32 9.82
C GLU A 51 15.01 -0.57 9.10
N LYS A 52 16.12 -0.54 9.83
CA LYS A 52 17.44 -0.87 9.28
C LYS A 52 17.47 -2.29 8.71
N THR A 53 16.96 -3.26 9.48
CA THR A 53 16.89 -4.67 9.05
C THR A 53 16.01 -4.87 7.83
N LEU A 54 14.90 -4.13 7.72
CA LEU A 54 14.04 -4.14 6.54
C LEU A 54 14.80 -3.61 5.32
N LYS A 55 15.44 -2.44 5.42
CA LYS A 55 16.20 -1.82 4.32
C LYS A 55 17.32 -2.73 3.83
N GLU A 56 18.13 -3.27 4.76
CA GLU A 56 19.21 -4.20 4.43
C GLU A 56 18.69 -5.49 3.76
N GLY A 57 17.56 -6.03 4.22
CA GLY A 57 16.97 -7.23 3.63
C GLY A 57 16.38 -7.00 2.26
N LEU A 58 15.73 -5.86 2.01
CA LEU A 58 15.17 -5.54 0.70
C LEU A 58 16.24 -5.19 -0.34
N ALA A 59 17.33 -4.53 0.06
CA ALA A 59 18.46 -4.22 -0.82
C ALA A 59 19.08 -5.46 -1.47
N LEU A 60 18.93 -6.65 -0.85
CA LEU A 60 19.39 -7.91 -1.44
C LEU A 60 18.67 -8.28 -2.75
N PHE A 61 17.52 -7.64 -3.02
CA PHE A 61 16.66 -7.97 -4.18
C PHE A 61 16.62 -6.86 -5.24
N ASP A 62 17.34 -5.75 -5.06
CA ASP A 62 17.28 -4.60 -5.98
C ASP A 62 17.56 -5.00 -7.44
N SER A 63 18.54 -5.88 -7.68
CA SER A 63 18.87 -6.36 -9.02
C SER A 63 17.79 -7.26 -9.60
N GLU A 64 17.21 -8.14 -8.78
CA GLU A 64 16.13 -9.04 -9.21
C GLU A 64 14.83 -8.28 -9.49
N LEU A 65 14.48 -7.29 -8.63
CA LEU A 65 13.34 -6.41 -8.84
C LEU A 65 13.46 -5.65 -10.16
N HIS A 66 14.63 -5.08 -10.42
CA HIS A 66 14.92 -4.39 -11.69
C HIS A 66 14.84 -5.35 -12.89
N GLN A 67 15.48 -6.50 -12.81
CA GLN A 67 15.50 -7.52 -13.87
C GLN A 67 14.09 -7.98 -14.25
N TYR A 68 13.23 -8.23 -13.27
CA TYR A 68 11.86 -8.68 -13.47
C TYR A 68 10.86 -7.55 -13.65
N ARG A 69 11.28 -6.28 -13.57
CA ARG A 69 10.44 -5.08 -13.64
C ARG A 69 9.32 -5.08 -12.58
N ILE A 70 9.65 -5.56 -11.38
CA ILE A 70 8.75 -5.60 -10.23
C ILE A 70 9.07 -4.46 -9.30
N LYS A 71 8.04 -3.85 -8.73
CA LYS A 71 8.20 -2.89 -7.65
C LYS A 71 7.55 -3.41 -6.38
N ILE A 72 8.24 -3.24 -5.26
CA ILE A 72 7.66 -3.39 -3.93
C ILE A 72 6.99 -2.06 -3.57
N ILE A 73 5.70 -2.11 -3.25
CA ILE A 73 4.93 -0.93 -2.86
C ILE A 73 4.46 -1.06 -1.41
N PHE A 74 4.88 -0.09 -0.58
CA PHE A 74 4.60 -0.14 0.86
C PHE A 74 3.20 0.37 1.17
N GLU A 75 2.44 -0.39 1.96
CA GLU A 75 1.27 0.07 2.67
C GLU A 75 1.65 0.35 4.11
N SER A 76 1.57 1.59 4.58
CA SER A 76 2.16 2.02 5.85
C SER A 76 1.19 2.83 6.70
N ASP A 77 1.37 2.77 8.01
CA ASP A 77 0.70 3.60 9.02
C ASP A 77 1.56 4.76 9.52
N PHE A 78 2.66 5.05 8.86
CA PHE A 78 3.48 6.21 9.19
C PHE A 78 2.75 7.53 8.88
N PRO A 79 2.86 8.53 9.76
CA PRO A 79 2.41 9.88 9.43
C PRO A 79 3.06 10.42 8.14
N PRO A 80 2.41 11.35 7.41
CA PRO A 80 2.82 11.76 6.06
C PRO A 80 4.31 12.11 5.92
N ASN A 81 4.82 12.99 6.76
CA ASN A 81 6.24 13.39 6.72
C ASN A 81 7.18 12.23 7.07
N ARG A 82 6.77 11.36 8.00
CA ARG A 82 7.57 10.19 8.37
C ARG A 82 7.66 9.17 7.22
N LEU A 83 6.55 8.94 6.50
CA LEU A 83 6.55 8.08 5.32
C LEU A 83 7.41 8.67 4.20
N LYS A 84 7.30 9.98 3.95
CA LYS A 84 8.18 10.68 3.02
C LYS A 84 9.66 10.43 3.34
N ASP A 85 10.09 10.65 4.59
CA ASP A 85 11.47 10.48 5.01
C ASP A 85 11.92 9.02 4.91
N PHE A 86 11.05 8.08 5.26
CA PHE A 86 11.29 6.64 5.11
C PHE A 86 11.57 6.28 3.65
N MET A 87 10.79 6.83 2.71
CA MET A 87 10.92 6.58 1.28
C MET A 87 12.19 7.16 0.65
N LEU A 88 12.86 8.14 1.28
CA LEU A 88 14.17 8.63 0.82
C LEU A 88 15.25 7.54 0.83
N GLY A 89 15.10 6.53 1.67
CA GLY A 89 16.02 5.39 1.73
C GLY A 89 15.81 4.31 0.66
N PHE A 90 14.91 4.52 -0.32
CA PHE A 90 14.55 3.53 -1.34
C PHE A 90 14.52 4.14 -2.74
N SER A 91 15.12 3.44 -3.71
CA SER A 91 15.06 3.83 -5.13
C SER A 91 13.62 3.92 -5.63
N SER A 92 13.27 4.95 -6.40
CA SER A 92 11.97 5.05 -7.06
C SER A 92 11.80 4.07 -8.23
N GLU A 93 12.88 3.43 -8.67
CA GLU A 93 12.80 2.40 -9.70
C GLU A 93 12.17 1.11 -9.17
N ASN A 94 12.53 0.70 -7.95
CA ASN A 94 12.13 -0.57 -7.36
C ASN A 94 11.06 -0.44 -6.27
N TYR A 95 10.83 0.78 -5.73
CA TYR A 95 9.97 0.95 -4.56
C TYR A 95 8.99 2.10 -4.73
N GLY A 96 7.76 1.91 -4.24
CA GLY A 96 6.71 2.91 -4.23
C GLY A 96 5.80 2.78 -3.03
N ILE A 97 4.65 3.43 -3.12
CA ILE A 97 3.62 3.44 -2.08
C ILE A 97 2.34 2.86 -2.66
N ASN A 98 1.72 1.96 -1.89
CA ASN A 98 0.32 1.59 -2.01
C ASN A 98 -0.47 2.50 -1.05
N TYR A 99 -1.19 3.47 -1.59
CA TYR A 99 -2.00 4.37 -0.79
C TYR A 99 -3.38 3.76 -0.51
N ASP A 100 -3.69 3.47 0.76
CA ASP A 100 -5.00 2.94 1.18
C ASP A 100 -5.82 4.06 1.83
N THR A 101 -6.85 4.52 1.12
CA THR A 101 -7.69 5.64 1.55
C THR A 101 -8.37 5.39 2.90
N GLY A 102 -8.78 4.14 3.15
CA GLY A 102 -9.44 3.77 4.41
C GLY A 102 -8.47 3.68 5.59
N ASN A 103 -7.27 3.15 5.38
CA ASN A 103 -6.26 3.10 6.44
C ASN A 103 -5.81 4.52 6.83
N SER A 104 -5.61 5.40 5.85
CA SER A 104 -5.34 6.83 6.06
C SER A 104 -6.44 7.50 6.87
N ALA A 105 -7.71 7.36 6.46
CA ALA A 105 -8.86 7.93 7.15
C ALA A 105 -9.02 7.38 8.58
N ALA A 106 -8.78 6.08 8.80
CA ALA A 106 -8.85 5.48 10.12
C ALA A 106 -7.75 5.99 11.07
N LEU A 107 -6.62 6.44 10.53
CA LEU A 107 -5.53 7.07 11.29
C LEU A 107 -5.74 8.57 11.47
N GLY A 108 -6.73 9.16 10.80
CA GLY A 108 -7.05 10.59 10.87
C GLY A 108 -6.07 11.47 10.09
N PHE A 109 -5.39 10.91 9.07
CA PHE A 109 -4.51 11.70 8.22
C PHE A 109 -5.31 12.53 7.21
N ASP A 110 -4.78 13.70 6.87
CA ASP A 110 -5.35 14.55 5.82
C ASP A 110 -4.76 14.17 4.46
N SER A 111 -5.62 13.88 3.50
CA SER A 111 -5.22 13.43 2.17
C SER A 111 -4.35 14.44 1.42
N GLU A 112 -4.60 15.75 1.60
CA GLU A 112 -3.80 16.80 0.97
C GLU A 112 -2.38 16.82 1.52
N GLU A 113 -2.21 16.67 2.86
CA GLU A 113 -0.89 16.54 3.47
C GLU A 113 -0.15 15.31 2.97
N GLU A 114 -0.84 14.17 2.88
CA GLU A 114 -0.28 12.91 2.40
C GLU A 114 0.19 13.01 0.95
N ILE A 115 -0.69 13.45 0.04
CA ILE A 115 -0.41 13.55 -1.39
C ILE A 115 0.68 14.59 -1.66
N LYS A 116 0.69 15.71 -0.92
CA LYS A 116 1.76 16.69 -0.97
C LYS A 116 3.10 16.13 -0.49
N ALA A 117 3.10 15.28 0.53
CA ALA A 117 4.34 14.73 1.10
C ALA A 117 4.98 13.67 0.21
N TYR A 118 4.19 12.74 -0.34
CA TYR A 118 4.70 11.56 -1.04
C TYR A 118 3.91 11.14 -2.29
N GLY A 119 3.02 11.97 -2.81
CA GLY A 119 2.15 11.65 -3.95
C GLY A 119 2.89 11.13 -5.18
N GLN A 120 4.09 11.68 -5.48
CA GLN A 120 4.94 11.24 -6.59
C GLN A 120 5.50 9.81 -6.42
N ARG A 121 5.35 9.22 -5.24
CA ARG A 121 5.76 7.84 -4.93
C ARG A 121 4.58 6.86 -4.91
N ILE A 122 3.33 7.35 -5.05
CA ILE A 122 2.13 6.51 -5.10
C ILE A 122 2.07 5.82 -6.46
N LEU A 123 2.04 4.50 -6.47
CA LEU A 123 1.97 3.66 -7.67
C LEU A 123 0.67 2.86 -7.76
N ASN A 124 -0.01 2.67 -6.64
CA ASN A 124 -1.29 1.97 -6.55
C ASN A 124 -2.13 2.59 -5.44
N VAL A 125 -3.44 2.61 -5.63
CA VAL A 125 -4.41 3.13 -4.66
C VAL A 125 -5.43 2.05 -4.33
N HIS A 126 -5.58 1.76 -3.03
CA HIS A 126 -6.71 1.00 -2.52
C HIS A 126 -7.85 1.96 -2.17
N ILE A 127 -8.97 1.81 -2.86
CA ILE A 127 -10.21 2.52 -2.56
C ILE A 127 -10.96 1.76 -1.48
N LYS A 128 -10.97 2.33 -0.29
CA LYS A 128 -11.53 1.74 0.92
C LYS A 128 -12.10 2.84 1.80
N ASP A 129 -13.10 2.54 2.56
CA ASP A 129 -13.63 3.47 3.55
C ASP A 129 -13.63 2.84 4.94
N ARG A 130 -13.25 3.62 5.93
CA ARG A 130 -13.19 3.20 7.34
C ARG A 130 -13.66 4.32 8.26
N LEU A 131 -14.21 3.94 9.38
CA LEU A 131 -14.44 4.88 10.49
C LEU A 131 -13.10 5.29 11.11
N LEU A 132 -13.04 6.51 11.63
CA LEU A 132 -11.89 6.99 12.40
C LEU A 132 -11.62 6.02 13.57
N HIS A 133 -10.40 5.50 13.65
CA HIS A 133 -9.97 4.44 14.58
C HIS A 133 -10.86 3.18 14.55
N GLY A 134 -11.61 2.97 13.48
CA GLY A 134 -12.63 1.94 13.38
C GLY A 134 -12.46 0.94 12.25
N ALA A 135 -13.53 0.20 12.00
CA ALA A 135 -13.59 -0.86 11.00
C ALA A 135 -13.82 -0.32 9.59
N THR A 136 -13.63 -1.19 8.59
CA THR A 136 -14.04 -0.96 7.21
C THR A 136 -15.56 -0.93 7.11
N VAL A 137 -16.07 0.06 6.38
CA VAL A 137 -17.50 0.29 6.13
C VAL A 137 -17.77 0.42 4.63
N PRO A 138 -19.04 0.37 4.17
CA PRO A 138 -19.39 0.67 2.80
C PRO A 138 -18.85 2.03 2.34
N LEU A 139 -18.51 2.16 1.05
CA LEU A 139 -17.97 3.42 0.51
C LEU A 139 -18.96 4.58 0.71
N GLY A 140 -18.46 5.70 1.23
CA GLY A 140 -19.22 6.90 1.55
C GLY A 140 -19.89 6.88 2.93
N HIS A 141 -19.63 5.85 3.74
CA HIS A 141 -20.17 5.73 5.11
C HIS A 141 -19.10 5.84 6.21
N GLY A 142 -17.85 6.08 5.83
CA GLY A 142 -16.73 6.24 6.75
C GLY A 142 -16.19 7.67 6.78
N ASN A 143 -14.91 7.77 7.08
CA ASN A 143 -14.18 9.02 7.21
C ASN A 143 -13.23 9.30 6.02
N ALA A 144 -13.15 8.39 5.04
CA ALA A 144 -12.38 8.64 3.83
C ALA A 144 -13.15 9.59 2.90
N ASP A 145 -12.62 10.80 2.72
CA ASP A 145 -13.14 11.73 1.70
C ASP A 145 -12.59 11.32 0.33
N ILE A 146 -13.14 10.20 -0.20
CA ILE A 146 -12.67 9.60 -1.45
C ILE A 146 -12.75 10.59 -2.63
N PRO A 147 -13.83 11.38 -2.82
CA PRO A 147 -13.88 12.40 -3.87
C PRO A 147 -12.73 13.42 -3.77
N LYS A 148 -12.41 13.91 -2.55
CA LYS A 148 -11.27 14.81 -2.33
C LYS A 148 -9.95 14.11 -2.71
N VAL A 149 -9.73 12.88 -2.25
CA VAL A 149 -8.53 12.08 -2.58
C VAL A 149 -8.36 11.93 -4.09
N LEU A 150 -9.42 11.55 -4.81
CA LEU A 150 -9.38 11.36 -6.27
C LEU A 150 -9.04 12.69 -7.00
N LYS A 151 -9.62 13.79 -6.55
CA LYS A 151 -9.32 15.13 -7.09
C LYS A 151 -7.85 15.51 -6.87
N GLU A 152 -7.30 15.25 -5.70
CA GLU A 152 -5.90 15.55 -5.37
C GLU A 152 -4.93 14.66 -6.14
N LEU A 153 -5.22 13.38 -6.30
CA LEU A 153 -4.45 12.47 -7.15
C LEU A 153 -4.45 12.91 -8.63
N ASN A 154 -5.62 13.34 -9.13
CA ASN A 154 -5.71 13.89 -10.49
C ASN A 154 -4.88 15.16 -10.64
N ALA A 155 -4.84 16.05 -9.65
CA ALA A 155 -4.05 17.28 -9.68
C ALA A 155 -2.54 17.05 -9.80
N ILE A 156 -2.04 15.89 -9.34
CA ILE A 156 -0.63 15.47 -9.50
C ILE A 156 -0.40 14.58 -10.72
N ASN A 157 -1.40 14.43 -11.61
CA ASN A 157 -1.38 13.56 -12.79
C ASN A 157 -1.13 12.07 -12.44
N TYR A 158 -1.71 11.59 -11.34
CA TYR A 158 -1.66 10.16 -11.01
C TYR A 158 -2.39 9.35 -12.09
N ASN A 159 -1.71 8.34 -12.63
CA ASN A 159 -2.22 7.48 -13.70
C ASN A 159 -2.09 5.98 -13.39
N GLY A 160 -1.90 5.64 -12.12
CA GLY A 160 -1.81 4.26 -11.65
C GLY A 160 -3.18 3.61 -11.44
N ASN A 161 -3.17 2.46 -10.78
CA ASN A 161 -4.35 1.65 -10.55
C ASN A 161 -5.18 2.16 -9.36
N TYR A 162 -6.50 1.99 -9.46
CA TYR A 162 -7.45 2.10 -8.37
C TYR A 162 -8.06 0.72 -8.09
N ILE A 163 -7.79 0.15 -6.94
CA ILE A 163 -8.24 -1.20 -6.54
C ILE A 163 -9.33 -1.08 -5.48
N LEU A 164 -10.51 -1.59 -5.75
CA LEU A 164 -11.60 -1.63 -4.78
C LEU A 164 -11.31 -2.66 -3.69
N GLN A 165 -11.03 -2.20 -2.47
CA GLN A 165 -10.83 -3.03 -1.27
C GLN A 165 -11.92 -2.70 -0.23
N THR A 166 -13.16 -2.97 -0.59
CA THR A 166 -14.34 -2.48 0.11
C THR A 166 -14.90 -3.47 1.14
N ALA A 167 -15.83 -3.00 1.98
CA ALA A 167 -16.60 -3.87 2.85
C ALA A 167 -17.39 -4.91 2.03
N ARG A 168 -17.55 -6.10 2.59
CA ARG A 168 -18.39 -7.15 1.99
C ARG A 168 -19.86 -6.76 2.06
N ALA A 169 -20.63 -7.20 1.06
CA ALA A 169 -22.09 -7.06 1.07
C ALA A 169 -22.71 -7.84 2.24
N VAL A 170 -23.69 -7.25 2.90
CA VAL A 170 -24.41 -7.88 4.02
C VAL A 170 -25.31 -9.03 3.55
N ASP A 171 -25.84 -8.91 2.33
CA ASP A 171 -26.74 -9.86 1.67
C ASP A 171 -26.00 -10.88 0.78
N GLU A 172 -24.69 -11.00 0.92
CA GLU A 172 -23.79 -11.85 0.10
C GLU A 172 -23.74 -11.49 -1.39
N ASN A 173 -24.44 -10.48 -1.86
CA ASN A 173 -24.38 -10.00 -3.24
C ASN A 173 -23.09 -9.19 -3.50
N HIS A 174 -21.95 -9.80 -3.29
CA HIS A 174 -20.64 -9.14 -3.39
C HIS A 174 -20.37 -8.57 -4.79
N THR A 175 -20.75 -9.30 -5.84
CA THR A 175 -20.57 -8.86 -7.23
C THR A 175 -21.39 -7.60 -7.53
N GLY A 176 -22.67 -7.60 -7.16
CA GLY A 176 -23.55 -6.44 -7.39
C GLY A 176 -23.04 -5.19 -6.65
N VAL A 177 -22.62 -5.35 -5.38
CA VAL A 177 -22.09 -4.24 -4.58
C VAL A 177 -20.76 -3.73 -5.15
N LEU A 178 -19.86 -4.60 -5.62
CA LEU A 178 -18.62 -4.16 -6.28
C LEU A 178 -18.88 -3.38 -7.56
N CYS A 179 -19.87 -3.79 -8.37
CA CYS A 179 -20.28 -3.01 -9.53
C CYS A 179 -20.81 -1.62 -9.15
N GLN A 180 -21.65 -1.51 -8.11
CA GLN A 180 -22.13 -0.23 -7.61
C GLN A 180 -20.98 0.67 -7.12
N TYR A 181 -20.00 0.12 -6.37
CA TYR A 181 -18.85 0.88 -5.90
C TYR A 181 -17.94 1.34 -7.06
N ARG A 182 -17.73 0.49 -8.07
CA ARG A 182 -17.01 0.89 -9.28
C ARG A 182 -17.69 2.09 -9.94
N ASP A 183 -19.00 2.02 -10.15
CA ASP A 183 -19.75 3.08 -10.81
C ASP A 183 -19.77 4.37 -9.97
N GLN A 184 -19.83 4.23 -8.65
CA GLN A 184 -19.72 5.35 -7.70
C GLN A 184 -18.34 6.03 -7.79
N VAL A 185 -17.26 5.26 -7.80
CA VAL A 185 -15.90 5.80 -7.92
C VAL A 185 -15.70 6.49 -9.27
N ILE A 186 -16.16 5.90 -10.37
CA ILE A 186 -16.11 6.52 -11.70
C ILE A 186 -16.82 7.88 -11.67
N LYS A 187 -18.02 7.95 -11.09
CA LYS A 187 -18.75 9.21 -10.95
C LYS A 187 -18.02 10.27 -10.11
N TRP A 188 -17.25 9.85 -9.10
CA TRP A 188 -16.45 10.78 -8.30
C TRP A 188 -15.19 11.28 -9.02
N MET A 189 -14.76 10.59 -10.09
CA MET A 189 -13.62 10.97 -10.93
C MET A 189 -13.99 11.96 -12.04
N GLU A 190 -15.30 12.10 -12.37
CA GLU A 190 -15.83 13.07 -13.34
C GLU A 190 -15.85 14.51 -12.76
#